data_f956fd60a635c11a96740e61e24838da
#
_entry.id   f956fd60a635c11a96740e61e24838da
#
_cell.length_a   1.000
_cell.length_b   1.000
_cell.length_c   1.000
_cell.angle_alpha   90.00
_cell.angle_beta   90.00
_cell.angle_gamma   90.00
#
_symmetry.space_group_name_H-M   'P 1'
#
loop_
_entity.id
_entity.type
_entity.pdbx_description
1 polymer ?
#
loop_
_entity_poly.entity_id
_entity_poly.type
_entity_poly.pdbx_seq_one_letter_code
_entity_poly.pdbx_strand_id
1 'polypeptide(L)'
;MYRSMMQVYVNESDKAVELYQKAFDAELVASYPNDDGTFMHAELDIYGQILAVSEALKDEKRITGTTMQFCLHFGEGKEKLVQEAYNVLKKSANILCPIGPCPFSTLMFGLIDQYGVSWCIFV
;
A
#
# COMPACT_ATOMS: atom_id res chain seq x y z
N MET A 1 18.07 -6.49 15.52
CA MET A 1 16.92 -6.49 14.58
C MET A 1 17.37 -7.12 13.27
N TYR A 2 16.61 -8.08 12.76
CA TYR A 2 16.94 -8.73 11.49
C TYR A 2 16.50 -7.89 10.28
N ARG A 3 15.25 -7.43 10.28
CA ARG A 3 14.71 -6.55 9.24
C ARG A 3 13.44 -5.84 9.75
N SER A 4 13.02 -4.84 9.03
CA SER A 4 11.73 -4.18 9.27
C SER A 4 10.87 -4.27 8.02
N MET A 5 9.57 -4.17 8.19
CA MET A 5 8.62 -4.18 7.08
C MET A 5 7.39 -3.36 7.44
N MET A 6 6.69 -2.90 6.43
CA MET A 6 5.37 -2.30 6.60
C MET A 6 4.36 -3.43 6.72
N GLN A 7 3.61 -3.52 7.82
CA GLN A 7 2.61 -4.58 8.03
C GLN A 7 1.21 -3.98 8.07
N VAL A 8 0.30 -4.57 7.28
CA VAL A 8 -1.11 -4.19 7.28
C VAL A 8 -2.00 -5.41 7.53
N TYR A 9 -3.11 -5.18 8.22
CA TYR A 9 -4.16 -6.17 8.46
C TYR A 9 -5.40 -5.70 7.74
N VAL A 10 -5.87 -6.46 6.76
CA VAL A 10 -6.94 -6.04 5.86
C VAL A 10 -7.98 -7.15 5.68
N ASN A 11 -9.18 -6.76 5.32
CA ASN A 11 -10.19 -7.71 4.86
C ASN A 11 -9.94 -8.01 3.38
N GLU A 12 -10.14 -9.26 2.96
CA GLU A 12 -9.89 -9.69 1.58
C GLU A 12 -8.43 -9.50 1.16
N SER A 13 -7.51 -10.03 1.96
CA SER A 13 -6.07 -9.89 1.76
C SER A 13 -5.58 -10.39 0.40
N ASP A 14 -6.23 -11.38 -0.20
CA ASP A 14 -5.96 -11.87 -1.56
C ASP A 14 -6.16 -10.76 -2.61
N LYS A 15 -7.26 -10.02 -2.48
CA LYS A 15 -7.55 -8.89 -3.38
C LYS A 15 -6.66 -7.68 -3.10
N ALA A 16 -6.32 -7.45 -1.83
CA ALA A 16 -5.39 -6.39 -1.46
C ALA A 16 -4.01 -6.64 -2.06
N VAL A 17 -3.51 -7.86 -2.01
CA VAL A 17 -2.25 -8.24 -2.64
C VAL A 17 -2.29 -7.95 -4.15
N GLU A 18 -3.37 -8.33 -4.85
CA GLU A 18 -3.52 -8.03 -6.27
C GLU A 18 -3.49 -6.52 -6.55
N LEU A 19 -4.15 -5.72 -5.72
CA LEU A 19 -4.16 -4.26 -5.86
C LEU A 19 -2.75 -3.69 -5.75
N TYR A 20 -2.00 -4.10 -4.73
CA TYR A 20 -0.65 -3.59 -4.50
C TYR A 20 0.36 -4.08 -5.54
N GLN A 21 0.17 -5.29 -6.07
CA GLN A 21 0.96 -5.76 -7.20
C GLN A 21 0.76 -4.87 -8.42
N LYS A 22 -0.49 -4.48 -8.71
CA LYS A 22 -0.79 -3.58 -9.83
C LYS A 22 -0.28 -2.15 -9.59
N ALA A 23 -0.47 -1.65 -8.37
CA ALA A 23 -0.08 -0.26 -8.05
C ALA A 23 1.43 -0.05 -8.13
N PHE A 24 2.22 -1.04 -7.73
CA PHE A 24 3.66 -0.90 -7.52
C PHE A 24 4.51 -1.83 -8.38
N ASP A 25 3.91 -2.60 -9.28
CA ASP A 25 4.61 -3.67 -9.99
C ASP A 25 5.39 -4.57 -9.01
N ALA A 26 4.75 -4.92 -7.91
CA ALA A 26 5.38 -5.59 -6.78
C ALA A 26 5.43 -7.10 -6.99
N GLU A 27 6.56 -7.69 -6.58
CA GLU A 27 6.74 -9.13 -6.58
C GLU A 27 6.26 -9.73 -5.27
N LEU A 28 5.47 -10.81 -5.35
CA LEU A 28 5.11 -11.61 -4.17
C LEU A 28 6.29 -12.50 -3.81
N VAL A 29 7.01 -12.14 -2.74
CA VAL A 29 8.25 -12.82 -2.35
C VAL A 29 8.08 -13.87 -1.26
N ALA A 30 6.95 -13.84 -0.54
CA ALA A 30 6.59 -14.86 0.44
C ALA A 30 5.08 -14.92 0.58
N SER A 31 4.53 -16.12 0.78
CA SER A 31 3.09 -16.29 1.01
C SER A 31 2.80 -17.50 1.88
N TYR A 32 1.89 -17.29 2.83
CA TYR A 32 1.37 -18.31 3.74
C TYR A 32 -0.15 -18.23 3.68
N PRO A 33 -0.79 -19.00 2.77
CA PRO A 33 -2.23 -18.88 2.56
C PRO A 33 -3.04 -19.51 3.70
N ASN A 34 -4.23 -18.95 3.93
CA ASN A 34 -5.29 -19.58 4.71
C ASN A 34 -6.05 -20.59 3.82
N ASP A 35 -6.84 -21.45 4.44
CA ASP A 35 -7.64 -22.45 3.72
C ASP A 35 -8.67 -21.83 2.78
N ASP A 36 -9.14 -20.61 3.07
CA ASP A 36 -10.15 -19.90 2.27
C ASP A 36 -9.56 -19.09 1.11
N GLY A 37 -8.24 -19.16 0.88
CA GLY A 37 -7.56 -18.44 -0.20
C GLY A 37 -7.09 -17.03 0.17
N THR A 38 -7.44 -16.53 1.34
CA THR A 38 -6.83 -15.31 1.88
C THR A 38 -5.44 -15.61 2.40
N PHE A 39 -4.69 -14.60 2.84
CA PHE A 39 -3.33 -14.78 3.35
C PHE A 39 -3.28 -14.62 4.87
N MET A 40 -2.73 -15.63 5.55
CA MET A 40 -2.27 -15.45 6.92
C MET A 40 -1.14 -14.42 6.94
N HIS A 41 -0.24 -14.50 5.96
CA HIS A 41 0.87 -13.57 5.79
C HIS A 41 1.36 -13.64 4.35
N ALA A 42 1.49 -12.48 3.72
CA ALA A 42 2.09 -12.36 2.39
C ALA A 42 3.08 -11.19 2.41
N GLU A 43 4.14 -11.29 1.66
CA GLU A 43 5.14 -10.22 1.54
C GLU A 43 5.29 -9.82 0.08
N LEU A 44 5.18 -8.53 -0.17
CA LEU A 44 5.39 -7.90 -1.47
C LEU A 44 6.64 -7.04 -1.42
N ASP A 45 7.48 -7.14 -2.44
CA ASP A 45 8.62 -6.24 -2.59
C ASP A 45 8.19 -5.03 -3.44
N ILE A 46 8.16 -3.86 -2.80
CA ILE A 46 7.87 -2.57 -3.45
C ILE A 46 9.21 -1.83 -3.60
N TYR A 47 9.89 -2.07 -4.70
CA TYR A 47 11.18 -1.41 -5.00
C TYR A 47 12.18 -1.46 -3.84
N GLY A 48 12.26 -2.60 -3.16
CA GLY A 48 13.16 -2.83 -2.03
C GLY A 48 12.52 -2.66 -0.64
N GLN A 49 11.31 -2.14 -0.57
CA GLN A 49 10.55 -2.05 0.68
C GLN A 49 9.53 -3.18 0.76
N ILE A 50 9.60 -3.97 1.82
CA ILE A 50 8.63 -5.04 2.02
C ILE A 50 7.33 -4.49 2.60
N LEU A 51 6.23 -4.81 1.93
CA LEU A 51 4.87 -4.64 2.42
C LEU A 51 4.33 -6.02 2.79
N ALA A 52 4.07 -6.24 4.06
CA ALA A 52 3.45 -7.47 4.55
C ALA A 52 1.94 -7.26 4.67
N VAL A 53 1.18 -8.20 4.14
CA VAL A 53 -0.29 -8.15 4.12
C VAL A 53 -0.83 -9.41 4.79
N SER A 54 -1.66 -9.23 5.80
CA SER A 54 -2.29 -10.32 6.53
C SER A 54 -3.79 -10.12 6.60
N GLU A 55 -4.53 -11.23 6.54
CA GLU A 55 -5.98 -11.19 6.72
C GLU A 55 -6.32 -10.75 8.13
N ALA A 56 -7.22 -9.79 8.25
CA ALA A 56 -7.72 -9.31 9.54
C ALA A 56 -8.49 -10.41 10.26
N LEU A 57 -8.43 -10.43 11.59
CA LEU A 57 -9.22 -11.37 12.40
C LEU A 57 -10.71 -11.11 12.19
N LYS A 58 -11.49 -12.19 11.98
CA LYS A 58 -12.91 -12.11 11.59
C LYS A 58 -13.78 -11.31 12.55
N ASP A 59 -13.52 -11.42 13.84
CA ASP A 59 -14.33 -10.80 14.89
C ASP A 59 -13.79 -9.43 15.31
N GLU A 60 -12.74 -8.95 14.66
CA GLU A 60 -12.11 -7.69 15.01
C GLU A 60 -12.57 -6.57 14.08
N LYS A 61 -13.08 -5.50 14.67
CA LYS A 61 -13.44 -4.30 13.91
C LYS A 61 -12.19 -3.56 13.46
N ARG A 62 -12.07 -3.30 12.15
CA ARG A 62 -10.97 -2.48 11.63
C ARG A 62 -11.15 -1.03 12.06
N ILE A 63 -10.05 -0.44 12.53
CA ILE A 63 -9.98 0.98 12.88
C ILE A 63 -9.00 1.64 11.91
N THR A 64 -9.49 2.56 11.09
CA THR A 64 -8.65 3.38 10.22
C THR A 64 -8.33 4.67 10.95
N GLY A 65 -7.03 4.89 11.19
CA GLY A 65 -6.55 6.05 11.91
C GLY A 65 -5.87 7.09 11.02
N THR A 66 -5.44 8.18 11.63
CA THR A 66 -4.79 9.30 10.95
C THR A 66 -3.38 9.59 11.45
N THR A 67 -2.85 8.76 12.36
CA THR A 67 -1.52 8.97 12.96
C THR A 67 -0.39 8.29 12.21
N MET A 68 -0.69 7.26 11.41
CA MET A 68 0.31 6.48 10.68
C MET A 68 0.04 6.55 9.19
N GLN A 69 1.09 6.69 8.42
CA GLN A 69 1.02 6.73 6.98
C GLN A 69 2.30 6.14 6.39
N PHE A 70 2.17 5.32 5.37
CA PHE A 70 3.33 4.86 4.63
C PHE A 70 3.77 5.95 3.65
N CYS A 71 5.01 6.37 3.79
CA CYS A 71 5.58 7.41 2.96
C CYS A 71 6.61 6.80 2.04
N LEU A 72 6.35 6.81 0.73
CA LEU A 72 7.26 6.28 -0.27
C LEU A 72 7.79 7.41 -1.12
N HIS A 73 9.09 7.64 -1.05
CA HIS A 73 9.81 8.62 -1.85
C HIS A 73 10.54 7.89 -2.98
N PHE A 74 9.98 7.96 -4.19
CA PHE A 74 10.57 7.27 -5.34
C PHE A 74 11.76 7.99 -5.93
N GLY A 75 11.84 9.30 -5.72
CA GLY A 75 12.96 10.10 -6.21
C GLY A 75 12.71 10.78 -7.55
N GLU A 76 13.54 11.74 -7.85
CA GLU A 76 13.47 12.53 -9.08
C GLU A 76 13.52 11.64 -10.33
N GLY A 77 12.68 11.95 -11.30
CA GLY A 77 12.57 11.19 -12.55
C GLY A 77 11.62 10.00 -12.50
N LYS A 78 10.98 9.75 -11.34
CA LYS A 78 10.07 8.62 -11.13
C LYS A 78 8.59 9.01 -11.12
N GLU A 79 8.25 10.14 -11.75
CA GLU A 79 6.87 10.65 -11.81
C GLU A 79 5.90 9.62 -12.39
N LYS A 80 6.36 8.82 -13.36
CA LYS A 80 5.54 7.76 -13.95
C LYS A 80 5.10 6.73 -12.91
N LEU A 81 5.99 6.33 -12.01
CA LEU A 81 5.67 5.36 -10.95
C LEU A 81 4.65 5.93 -9.97
N VAL A 82 4.79 7.22 -9.61
CA VAL A 82 3.82 7.91 -8.75
C VAL A 82 2.46 7.96 -9.42
N GLN A 83 2.40 8.31 -10.70
CA GLN A 83 1.14 8.39 -11.45
C GLN A 83 0.48 7.02 -11.58
N GLU A 84 1.24 5.97 -11.87
CA GLU A 84 0.72 4.61 -11.98
C GLU A 84 0.15 4.11 -10.65
N ALA A 85 0.86 4.35 -9.55
CA ALA A 85 0.37 3.99 -8.22
C ALA A 85 -0.93 4.73 -7.90
N TYR A 86 -1.00 6.02 -8.18
CA TYR A 86 -2.21 6.83 -7.97
C TYR A 86 -3.40 6.29 -8.77
N ASN A 87 -3.19 5.99 -10.04
CA ASN A 87 -4.24 5.52 -10.93
C ASN A 87 -4.89 4.23 -10.43
N VAL A 88 -4.12 3.37 -9.78
CA VAL A 88 -4.61 2.11 -9.21
C VAL A 88 -5.23 2.33 -7.83
N LEU A 89 -4.52 3.03 -6.94
CA LEU A 89 -4.92 3.18 -5.54
C LEU A 89 -6.11 4.11 -5.33
N LYS A 90 -6.35 5.07 -6.23
CA LYS A 90 -7.43 6.05 -6.07
C LYS A 90 -8.83 5.45 -6.11
N LYS A 91 -8.98 4.27 -6.70
CA LYS A 91 -10.28 3.60 -6.83
C LYS A 91 -10.84 3.27 -5.45
N SER A 92 -12.02 3.79 -5.14
CA SER A 92 -12.69 3.61 -3.85
C SER A 92 -11.86 4.10 -2.66
N ALA A 93 -10.94 5.04 -2.90
CA ALA A 93 -10.10 5.64 -1.87
C ALA A 93 -10.70 6.93 -1.31
N ASN A 94 -10.24 7.30 -0.14
CA ASN A 94 -10.44 8.64 0.40
C ASN A 94 -9.20 9.48 0.07
N ILE A 95 -9.34 10.43 -0.86
CA ILE A 95 -8.24 11.28 -1.30
C ILE A 95 -7.99 12.36 -0.26
N LEU A 96 -6.81 12.33 0.35
CA LEU A 96 -6.37 13.34 1.32
C LEU A 96 -5.71 14.53 0.62
N CYS A 97 -4.86 14.23 -0.36
CA CYS A 97 -4.17 15.20 -1.18
C CYS A 97 -4.20 14.72 -2.63
N PRO A 98 -4.93 15.41 -3.53
CA PRO A 98 -4.96 15.04 -4.95
C PRO A 98 -3.57 15.07 -5.56
N ILE A 99 -3.33 14.23 -6.57
CA ILE A 99 -2.04 14.18 -7.25
C ILE A 99 -1.68 15.53 -7.87
N GLY A 100 -0.48 15.99 -7.62
CA GLY A 100 0.01 17.25 -8.14
C GLY A 100 1.31 17.66 -7.46
N PRO A 101 1.85 18.85 -7.84
CA PRO A 101 3.05 19.36 -7.20
C PRO A 101 2.79 19.85 -5.79
N CYS A 102 3.84 19.84 -4.97
CA CYS A 102 3.84 20.41 -3.63
C CYS A 102 5.19 21.11 -3.40
N PRO A 103 5.39 21.81 -2.24
CA PRO A 103 6.62 22.58 -2.04
C PRO A 103 7.92 21.77 -2.13
N PHE A 104 7.89 20.47 -1.85
CA PHE A 104 9.09 19.63 -1.82
C PHE A 104 9.15 18.59 -2.94
N SER A 105 8.15 18.51 -3.82
CA SER A 105 8.10 17.51 -4.89
C SER A 105 7.33 18.01 -6.11
N THR A 106 7.75 17.60 -7.29
CA THR A 106 7.03 17.91 -8.54
C THR A 106 5.77 17.09 -8.70
N LEU A 107 5.65 15.97 -7.99
CA LEU A 107 4.47 15.11 -8.05
C LEU A 107 4.32 14.33 -6.76
N MET A 108 3.20 14.52 -6.07
CA MET A 108 2.87 13.86 -4.81
C MET A 108 1.37 13.61 -4.74
N PHE A 109 0.97 12.55 -4.04
CA PHE A 109 -0.41 12.37 -3.62
C PHE A 109 -0.47 11.77 -2.23
N GLY A 110 -1.62 11.93 -1.58
CA GLY A 110 -1.93 11.28 -0.31
C GLY A 110 -3.35 10.74 -0.34
N LEU A 111 -3.54 9.53 0.13
CA LEU A 111 -4.87 8.90 0.20
C LEU A 111 -4.92 7.79 1.23
N ILE A 112 -6.14 7.42 1.62
CA ILE A 112 -6.42 6.18 2.33
C ILE A 112 -7.11 5.28 1.32
N ASP A 113 -6.51 4.12 1.03
CA ASP A 113 -7.02 3.22 0.02
C ASP A 113 -8.28 2.46 0.48
N GLN A 114 -8.86 1.66 -0.42
CA GLN A 114 -10.08 0.91 -0.15
C GLN A 114 -9.94 -0.10 1.00
N TYR A 115 -8.72 -0.45 1.39
CA TYR A 115 -8.43 -1.38 2.50
C TYR A 115 -8.09 -0.66 3.80
N GLY A 116 -8.14 0.68 3.81
CA GLY A 116 -7.86 1.49 4.99
C GLY A 116 -6.39 1.82 5.21
N VAL A 117 -5.54 1.57 4.22
CA VAL A 117 -4.11 1.86 4.30
C VAL A 117 -3.84 3.27 3.81
N SER A 118 -3.12 4.04 4.62
CA SER A 118 -2.79 5.43 4.32
C SER A 118 -1.44 5.55 3.62
N TRP A 119 -1.43 6.24 2.49
CA TRP A 119 -0.25 6.40 1.62
C TRP A 119 0.06 7.88 1.38
N CYS A 120 1.34 8.22 1.40
CA CYS A 120 1.89 9.44 0.84
C CYS A 120 3.01 9.04 -0.11
N ILE A 121 2.85 9.31 -1.41
CA ILE A 121 3.80 8.83 -2.42
C ILE A 121 4.23 10.02 -3.29
N PHE A 122 5.54 10.16 -3.49
CA PHE A 122 6.08 11.33 -4.20
C PHE A 122 7.46 11.06 -4.83
N VAL A 123 7.87 11.96 -5.70
CA VAL A 123 9.23 12.00 -6.25
C VAL A 123 10.15 12.96 -5.53
#